data_485da22d044b2b671b65174fbe9bd825
#
_entry.id   485da22d044b2b671b65174fbe9bd825
#
_cell.length_a   1.000
_cell.length_b   1.000
_cell.length_c   1.000
_cell.angle_alpha   90.00
_cell.angle_beta   90.00
_cell.angle_gamma   90.00
#
_symmetry.space_group_name_H-M   'P 1'
#
loop_
_entity.id
_entity.type
_entity.pdbx_description
1 polymer ?
#
loop_
_entity_poly.entity_id
_entity_poly.type
_entity_poly.pdbx_seq_one_letter_code
_entity_poly.pdbx_strand_id
1 'polypeptide(L)'
;MAFKTDDRVKETSTTSGTIDFVLTGAATGFITFNAGIGNSNSTYYTIVGEDNPSEWEIGIGTYTHSGTSLSRDTVIGSSNGGSKTVFSAGTSIVFVSLPSEKALMKDDSGKVVFGDNSSNVAFDGDVSVGALFKLPTNTANKILVADGTSFEEVDMSGDATIATGGALTLGTTAVSAGSYTNADITVDAKGRLTSAASGSAGASQGFAVAMAVAL
;
A
#
# COMPACT_ATOMS: atom_id res chain seq x y z
N MET A 1 -19.08 15.79 -8.39
CA MET A 1 -19.47 14.92 -7.27
C MET A 1 -18.21 14.57 -6.52
N ALA A 2 -18.13 14.89 -5.23
CA ALA A 2 -17.02 14.52 -4.36
C ALA A 2 -17.59 13.71 -3.17
N PHE A 3 -16.77 12.83 -2.59
CA PHE A 3 -17.10 12.20 -1.31
C PHE A 3 -16.65 13.11 -0.19
N LYS A 4 -17.55 13.49 0.72
CA LYS A 4 -17.29 14.42 1.81
C LYS A 4 -17.83 13.89 3.13
N THR A 5 -17.12 14.19 4.21
CA THR A 5 -17.60 14.05 5.59
C THR A 5 -17.38 15.38 6.31
N ASP A 6 -18.24 15.72 7.24
CA ASP A 6 -18.08 16.89 8.09
C ASP A 6 -18.65 16.61 9.47
N ASP A 7 -18.17 17.35 10.47
CA ASP A 7 -18.57 17.19 11.85
C ASP A 7 -19.92 17.88 12.11
N ARG A 8 -20.69 17.30 13.04
CA ARG A 8 -21.95 17.89 13.52
C ARG A 8 -23.02 18.11 12.45
N VAL A 9 -23.00 17.34 11.35
CA VAL A 9 -24.07 17.34 10.36
C VAL A 9 -25.19 16.42 10.86
N LYS A 10 -26.35 17.01 11.18
CA LYS A 10 -27.52 16.28 11.66
C LYS A 10 -28.79 17.06 11.36
N GLU A 11 -29.71 16.40 10.70
CA GLU A 11 -31.04 16.93 10.39
C GLU A 11 -32.14 15.93 10.79
N THR A 12 -33.35 16.36 10.80
CA THR A 12 -34.54 15.51 10.96
C THR A 12 -35.21 15.26 9.63
N SER A 13 -36.06 14.25 9.56
CA SER A 13 -36.87 13.90 8.42
C SER A 13 -38.17 13.25 8.87
N THR A 14 -39.24 13.45 8.15
CA THR A 14 -40.50 12.73 8.33
C THR A 14 -40.81 11.77 7.18
N THR A 15 -39.79 11.49 6.35
CA THR A 15 -39.90 10.55 5.24
C THR A 15 -40.06 9.12 5.76
N SER A 16 -41.00 8.41 5.19
CA SER A 16 -41.27 6.99 5.50
C SER A 16 -41.01 6.08 4.28
N GLY A 17 -40.98 4.78 4.50
CA GLY A 17 -40.74 3.77 3.47
C GLY A 17 -39.29 3.64 3.04
N THR A 18 -39.07 3.35 1.77
CA THR A 18 -37.69 3.04 1.22
C THR A 18 -37.17 4.11 0.28
N ILE A 19 -37.89 5.22 0.13
CA ILE A 19 -37.53 6.34 -0.76
C ILE A 19 -36.38 7.17 -0.17
N ASP A 20 -35.89 8.11 -0.96
CA ASP A 20 -34.88 9.09 -0.53
C ASP A 20 -35.44 9.99 0.55
N PHE A 21 -34.61 10.39 1.51
CA PHE A 21 -35.04 11.17 2.66
C PHE A 21 -35.06 12.66 2.32
N VAL A 22 -36.21 13.31 2.53
CA VAL A 22 -36.35 14.77 2.50
C VAL A 22 -35.97 15.30 3.89
N LEU A 23 -34.94 16.11 3.97
CA LEU A 23 -34.40 16.65 5.21
C LEU A 23 -35.16 17.96 5.56
N THR A 24 -35.50 18.13 6.83
CA THR A 24 -36.35 19.22 7.31
C THR A 24 -35.64 20.34 8.05
N GLY A 25 -34.30 20.22 8.20
CA GLY A 25 -33.46 21.22 8.83
C GLY A 25 -32.62 20.68 9.96
N ALA A 26 -31.62 21.46 10.36
CA ALA A 26 -30.64 21.06 11.34
C ALA A 26 -31.23 20.84 12.74
N ALA A 27 -30.87 19.79 13.42
CA ALA A 27 -31.13 19.61 14.83
C ALA A 27 -30.39 20.68 15.65
N THR A 28 -30.90 21.02 16.85
CA THR A 28 -30.30 22.05 17.71
C THR A 28 -28.83 21.80 17.97
N GLY A 29 -27.99 22.77 17.66
CA GLY A 29 -26.53 22.70 17.83
C GLY A 29 -25.79 21.93 16.74
N PHE A 30 -26.47 21.55 15.64
CA PHE A 30 -25.89 20.88 14.47
C PHE A 30 -25.99 21.77 13.23
N ILE A 31 -25.35 21.36 12.14
CA ILE A 31 -25.41 22.01 10.84
C ILE A 31 -26.19 21.13 9.85
N THR A 32 -26.67 21.75 8.78
CA THR A 32 -27.39 21.03 7.72
C THR A 32 -26.46 20.25 6.81
N PHE A 33 -26.98 19.24 6.11
CA PHE A 33 -26.26 18.56 5.02
C PHE A 33 -25.83 19.53 3.93
N ASN A 34 -26.60 20.57 3.67
CA ASN A 34 -26.21 21.61 2.71
C ASN A 34 -24.95 22.35 3.16
N ALA A 35 -24.82 22.68 4.44
CA ALA A 35 -23.67 23.41 4.97
C ALA A 35 -22.41 22.53 5.05
N GLY A 36 -22.53 21.30 5.54
CA GLY A 36 -21.38 20.40 5.74
C GLY A 36 -21.02 19.64 4.46
N ILE A 37 -21.97 19.02 3.82
CA ILE A 37 -21.71 18.15 2.67
C ILE A 37 -21.77 18.92 1.35
N GLY A 38 -22.75 19.79 1.19
CA GLY A 38 -22.97 20.57 -0.02
C GLY A 38 -23.61 19.78 -1.16
N ASN A 39 -24.14 20.54 -2.11
CA ASN A 39 -24.93 20.00 -3.23
C ASN A 39 -24.16 19.00 -4.11
N SER A 40 -24.80 17.91 -4.50
CA SER A 40 -24.30 16.86 -5.39
C SER A 40 -23.05 16.12 -4.89
N ASN A 41 -22.79 16.15 -3.59
CA ASN A 41 -21.71 15.38 -2.97
C ASN A 41 -22.27 14.18 -2.22
N SER A 42 -21.50 13.08 -2.22
CA SER A 42 -21.81 11.86 -1.49
C SER A 42 -21.18 11.88 -0.10
N THR A 43 -21.83 11.21 0.85
CA THR A 43 -21.35 11.08 2.23
C THR A 43 -21.81 9.76 2.84
N TYR A 44 -21.19 9.37 3.94
CA TYR A 44 -21.77 8.38 4.83
C TYR A 44 -22.92 9.00 5.60
N TYR A 45 -23.99 8.24 5.78
CA TYR A 45 -25.12 8.63 6.61
C TYR A 45 -25.49 7.52 7.59
N THR A 46 -26.10 7.92 8.69
CA THR A 46 -26.89 7.07 9.56
C THR A 46 -28.28 7.66 9.70
N ILE A 47 -29.30 6.83 9.56
CA ILE A 47 -30.70 7.16 9.78
C ILE A 47 -31.21 6.29 10.93
N VAL A 48 -31.90 6.90 11.88
CA VAL A 48 -32.55 6.20 13.00
C VAL A 48 -33.95 6.77 13.17
N GLY A 49 -34.95 5.90 13.25
CA GLY A 49 -36.29 6.32 13.63
C GLY A 49 -36.32 6.82 15.07
N GLU A 50 -36.72 8.11 15.29
CA GLU A 50 -36.79 8.67 16.64
C GLU A 50 -37.91 8.04 17.43
N ASP A 51 -39.07 7.84 16.78
CA ASP A 51 -40.24 7.20 17.36
C ASP A 51 -40.13 5.67 17.41
N ASN A 52 -39.27 5.06 16.55
CA ASN A 52 -38.99 3.64 16.50
C ASN A 52 -37.49 3.39 16.30
N PRO A 53 -36.64 3.43 17.36
CA PRO A 53 -35.20 3.24 17.25
C PRO A 53 -34.74 1.87 16.77
N SER A 54 -35.63 0.89 16.67
CA SER A 54 -35.34 -0.40 16.03
C SER A 54 -35.22 -0.30 14.51
N GLU A 55 -35.71 0.77 13.90
CA GLU A 55 -35.55 1.08 12.49
C GLU A 55 -34.33 1.97 12.29
N TRP A 56 -33.29 1.40 11.71
CA TRP A 56 -32.04 2.12 11.44
C TRP A 56 -31.41 1.67 10.13
N GLU A 57 -30.59 2.56 9.56
CA GLU A 57 -29.82 2.31 8.36
C GLU A 57 -28.53 3.13 8.36
N ILE A 58 -27.44 2.51 7.90
CA ILE A 58 -26.15 3.14 7.66
C ILE A 58 -25.81 2.92 6.19
N GLY A 59 -25.37 3.97 5.51
CA GLY A 59 -25.10 3.86 4.09
C GLY A 59 -24.27 4.99 3.50
N ILE A 60 -24.22 4.98 2.18
CA ILE A 60 -23.69 6.05 1.34
C ILE A 60 -24.88 6.66 0.59
N GLY A 61 -24.98 7.97 0.63
CA GLY A 61 -25.99 8.72 -0.10
C GLY A 61 -25.45 10.02 -0.65
N THR A 62 -26.14 10.56 -1.62
CA THR A 62 -25.82 11.83 -2.28
C THR A 62 -26.82 12.90 -1.83
N TYR A 63 -26.29 14.02 -1.32
CA TYR A 63 -27.16 15.15 -0.96
C TYR A 63 -27.46 16.00 -2.18
N THR A 64 -28.73 16.32 -2.39
CA THR A 64 -29.25 17.22 -3.43
C THR A 64 -29.94 18.43 -2.80
N HIS A 65 -29.41 19.61 -3.04
CA HIS A 65 -29.95 20.86 -2.47
C HIS A 65 -31.37 21.15 -2.94
N SER A 66 -31.65 20.92 -4.23
CA SER A 66 -32.99 21.00 -4.76
C SER A 66 -33.88 19.93 -4.13
N GLY A 67 -34.82 20.33 -3.27
CA GLY A 67 -35.67 19.41 -2.52
C GLY A 67 -35.06 18.90 -1.22
N THR A 68 -33.88 19.38 -0.78
CA THR A 68 -33.19 18.99 0.45
C THR A 68 -33.14 17.47 0.64
N SER A 69 -32.81 16.73 -0.43
CA SER A 69 -32.93 15.28 -0.50
C SER A 69 -31.60 14.61 -0.26
N LEU A 70 -31.60 13.53 0.52
CA LEU A 70 -30.49 12.59 0.68
C LEU A 70 -30.89 11.24 0.07
N SER A 71 -30.19 10.82 -0.98
CA SER A 71 -30.41 9.50 -1.57
C SER A 71 -29.86 8.39 -0.66
N ARG A 72 -30.33 7.18 -0.90
CA ARG A 72 -29.90 5.97 -0.19
C ARG A 72 -29.26 5.02 -1.21
N ASP A 73 -28.08 5.43 -1.70
CA ASP A 73 -27.45 4.80 -2.87
C ASP A 73 -26.87 3.41 -2.56
N THR A 74 -26.20 3.28 -1.42
CA THR A 74 -25.61 2.01 -0.96
C THR A 74 -25.91 1.81 0.51
N VAL A 75 -26.54 0.71 0.87
CA VAL A 75 -26.74 0.32 2.28
C VAL A 75 -25.52 -0.48 2.73
N ILE A 76 -24.88 -0.02 3.80
CA ILE A 76 -23.77 -0.69 4.46
C ILE A 76 -24.29 -1.63 5.54
N GLY A 77 -25.24 -1.17 6.33
CA GLY A 77 -25.91 -1.94 7.35
C GLY A 77 -27.30 -1.42 7.61
N SER A 78 -28.24 -2.29 8.03
CA SER A 78 -29.59 -1.90 8.31
C SER A 78 -30.31 -2.87 9.24
N SER A 79 -31.39 -2.40 9.85
CA SER A 79 -32.34 -3.23 10.57
C SER A 79 -33.14 -4.19 9.67
N ASN A 80 -32.98 -4.06 8.34
CA ASN A 80 -33.63 -4.93 7.35
C ASN A 80 -32.63 -5.85 6.62
N GLY A 81 -31.72 -6.44 7.38
CA GLY A 81 -30.80 -7.46 6.85
C GLY A 81 -29.89 -6.98 5.71
N GLY A 82 -29.45 -5.72 5.74
CA GLY A 82 -28.59 -5.12 4.71
C GLY A 82 -29.35 -4.55 3.50
N SER A 83 -30.67 -4.68 3.48
CA SER A 83 -31.52 -4.01 2.48
C SER A 83 -31.99 -2.66 3.01
N LYS A 84 -32.54 -1.78 2.14
CA LYS A 84 -33.12 -0.51 2.57
C LYS A 84 -34.17 -0.75 3.66
N THR A 85 -34.02 -0.07 4.80
CA THR A 85 -35.02 -0.12 5.89
C THR A 85 -36.30 0.53 5.43
N VAL A 86 -37.44 -0.10 5.74
CA VAL A 86 -38.76 0.49 5.55
C VAL A 86 -39.09 1.27 6.82
N PHE A 87 -38.82 2.57 6.80
CA PHE A 87 -39.13 3.44 7.95
C PHE A 87 -40.62 3.67 8.11
N SER A 88 -41.12 3.56 9.32
CA SER A 88 -42.48 3.89 9.68
C SER A 88 -42.74 5.39 9.58
N ALA A 89 -44.03 5.80 9.53
CA ALA A 89 -44.38 7.21 9.65
C ALA A 89 -43.97 7.73 11.03
N GLY A 90 -43.37 8.92 11.06
CA GLY A 90 -42.84 9.54 12.28
C GLY A 90 -41.60 10.38 11.97
N THR A 91 -40.89 10.75 13.01
CA THR A 91 -39.63 11.48 12.87
C THR A 91 -38.44 10.51 12.81
N SER A 92 -37.54 10.74 11.88
CA SER A 92 -36.23 10.11 11.83
C SER A 92 -35.12 11.14 12.02
N ILE A 93 -34.03 10.71 12.63
CA ILE A 93 -32.80 11.47 12.76
C ILE A 93 -31.85 11.00 11.67
N VAL A 94 -31.31 11.94 10.90
CA VAL A 94 -30.36 11.70 9.81
C VAL A 94 -29.06 12.45 10.10
N PHE A 95 -27.95 11.75 10.16
CA PHE A 95 -26.67 12.38 10.49
C PHE A 95 -25.49 11.73 9.76
N VAL A 96 -24.41 12.49 9.60
CA VAL A 96 -23.16 11.98 9.05
C VAL A 96 -22.43 11.21 10.13
N SER A 97 -22.02 9.99 9.82
CA SER A 97 -21.20 9.15 10.69
C SER A 97 -20.19 8.36 9.86
N LEU A 98 -19.02 8.10 10.39
CA LEU A 98 -18.06 7.21 9.76
C LEU A 98 -18.36 5.77 10.19
N PRO A 99 -18.80 4.89 9.28
CA PRO A 99 -19.03 3.48 9.61
C PRO A 99 -17.74 2.81 10.12
N SER A 100 -17.85 1.98 11.15
CA SER A 100 -16.69 1.32 11.78
C SER A 100 -15.87 0.48 10.80
N GLU A 101 -16.52 -0.16 9.85
CA GLU A 101 -15.85 -0.95 8.79
C GLU A 101 -15.09 -0.11 7.75
N LYS A 102 -15.30 1.22 7.74
CA LYS A 102 -14.59 2.19 6.88
C LYS A 102 -13.60 3.05 7.67
N ALA A 103 -13.55 2.89 8.99
CA ALA A 103 -12.69 3.65 9.86
C ALA A 103 -11.30 3.03 9.94
N LEU A 104 -10.27 3.88 9.86
CA LEU A 104 -8.92 3.51 10.25
C LEU A 104 -8.80 3.64 11.77
N MET A 105 -8.67 2.53 12.47
CA MET A 105 -8.56 2.54 13.92
C MET A 105 -7.13 2.23 14.37
N LYS A 106 -6.69 2.89 15.44
CA LYS A 106 -5.51 2.48 16.19
C LYS A 106 -5.93 1.48 17.25
N ASP A 107 -5.18 0.38 17.36
CA ASP A 107 -5.29 -0.51 18.50
C ASP A 107 -4.65 0.10 19.77
N ASP A 108 -4.79 -0.55 20.91
CA ASP A 108 -4.24 -0.10 22.20
C ASP A 108 -2.70 0.04 22.19
N SER A 109 -2.02 -0.57 21.25
CA SER A 109 -0.57 -0.43 21.03
C SER A 109 -0.22 0.73 20.10
N GLY A 110 -1.21 1.46 19.60
CA GLY A 110 -1.04 2.59 18.68
C GLY A 110 -0.82 2.19 17.22
N LYS A 111 -0.99 0.92 16.88
CA LYS A 111 -0.89 0.40 15.52
C LYS A 111 -2.17 0.71 14.74
N VAL A 112 -2.04 1.29 13.56
CA VAL A 112 -3.16 1.42 12.63
C VAL A 112 -3.37 0.11 11.91
N VAL A 113 -4.55 -0.48 12.06
CA VAL A 113 -4.94 -1.71 11.39
C VAL A 113 -5.90 -1.35 10.25
N PHE A 114 -5.58 -1.77 9.04
CA PHE A 114 -6.45 -1.64 7.89
C PHE A 114 -7.27 -2.92 7.74
N GLY A 115 -8.55 -2.85 8.10
CA GLY A 115 -9.53 -3.87 7.82
C GLY A 115 -9.26 -5.27 8.37
N ASP A 116 -10.10 -6.18 7.97
CA ASP A 116 -9.87 -7.60 8.09
C ASP A 116 -8.85 -8.03 7.02
N ASN A 117 -7.91 -8.78 7.37
CA ASN A 117 -6.80 -9.37 6.62
C ASN A 117 -7.08 -9.84 5.16
N SER A 118 -8.20 -9.49 4.56
CA SER A 118 -8.66 -9.96 3.24
C SER A 118 -8.59 -8.90 2.13
N SER A 119 -8.25 -7.66 2.45
CA SER A 119 -8.23 -6.57 1.47
C SER A 119 -6.85 -5.95 1.32
N ASN A 120 -6.40 -5.79 0.09
CA ASN A 120 -5.18 -5.05 -0.21
C ASN A 120 -5.39 -3.56 0.10
N VAL A 121 -4.43 -2.94 0.74
CA VAL A 121 -4.37 -1.48 0.85
C VAL A 121 -3.71 -0.94 -0.42
N ALA A 122 -4.49 -0.28 -1.27
CA ALA A 122 -3.97 0.40 -2.44
C ALA A 122 -3.63 1.86 -2.09
N PHE A 123 -2.45 2.30 -2.47
CA PHE A 123 -2.03 3.69 -2.41
C PHE A 123 -1.99 4.24 -3.84
N ASP A 124 -2.74 5.29 -4.10
CA ASP A 124 -2.70 6.02 -5.38
C ASP A 124 -1.62 7.11 -5.29
N GLY A 125 -0.36 6.69 -5.34
CA GLY A 125 0.81 7.55 -5.20
C GLY A 125 1.94 6.90 -4.42
N ASP A 126 2.95 7.70 -4.07
CA ASP A 126 4.14 7.23 -3.36
C ASP A 126 3.84 6.91 -1.89
N VAL A 127 4.42 5.80 -1.40
CA VAL A 127 4.42 5.46 0.02
C VAL A 127 5.71 5.97 0.66
N SER A 128 5.60 6.99 1.52
CA SER A 128 6.72 7.50 2.31
C SER A 128 6.69 6.87 3.71
N VAL A 129 7.76 6.17 4.06
CA VAL A 129 7.93 5.55 5.39
C VAL A 129 8.98 6.32 6.16
N GLY A 130 8.58 7.08 7.19
CA GLY A 130 9.47 7.90 8.02
C GLY A 130 10.37 7.11 8.99
N ALA A 131 10.27 5.78 9.01
CA ALA A 131 11.04 4.89 9.86
C ALA A 131 11.41 3.59 9.11
N LEU A 132 11.45 2.46 9.79
CA LEU A 132 11.74 1.17 9.16
C LEU A 132 10.52 0.62 8.41
N PHE A 133 10.71 0.28 7.13
CA PHE A 133 9.79 -0.56 6.39
C PHE A 133 10.05 -2.03 6.75
N LYS A 134 9.11 -2.67 7.44
CA LYS A 134 9.19 -4.08 7.81
C LYS A 134 8.25 -4.91 6.96
N LEU A 135 8.78 -5.91 6.30
CA LEU A 135 7.99 -6.97 5.68
C LEU A 135 7.65 -8.05 6.72
N PRO A 136 6.54 -8.79 6.56
CA PRO A 136 6.14 -9.87 7.49
C PRO A 136 7.21 -10.95 7.64
N THR A 137 7.92 -11.27 6.55
CA THR A 137 9.02 -12.22 6.50
C THR A 137 10.31 -11.44 6.26
N ASN A 138 10.96 -11.00 7.31
CA ASN A 138 12.19 -10.24 7.21
C ASN A 138 13.39 -11.14 7.52
N THR A 139 13.82 -11.91 6.53
CA THR A 139 14.91 -12.88 6.68
C THR A 139 16.26 -12.21 6.43
N ALA A 140 17.23 -12.44 7.33
CA ALA A 140 18.57 -11.90 7.18
C ALA A 140 19.26 -12.41 5.90
N ASN A 141 20.11 -11.58 5.27
CA ASN A 141 20.89 -11.88 4.07
C ASN A 141 20.09 -12.06 2.79
N LYS A 142 18.80 -11.70 2.80
CA LYS A 142 17.96 -11.69 1.60
C LYS A 142 17.99 -10.35 0.89
N ILE A 143 17.73 -10.38 -0.39
CA ILE A 143 17.50 -9.21 -1.23
C ILE A 143 16.05 -9.24 -1.73
N LEU A 144 15.45 -8.07 -1.89
CA LEU A 144 14.13 -7.95 -2.50
C LEU A 144 14.27 -7.87 -4.02
N VAL A 145 13.66 -8.82 -4.70
CA VAL A 145 13.65 -8.86 -6.17
C VAL A 145 12.21 -8.84 -6.65
N ALA A 146 11.94 -7.98 -7.62
CA ALA A 146 10.64 -7.95 -8.29
C ALA A 146 10.53 -9.13 -9.28
N ASP A 147 9.45 -9.91 -9.19
CA ASP A 147 9.18 -11.04 -10.07
C ASP A 147 8.14 -10.73 -11.16
N GLY A 148 7.66 -9.48 -11.22
CA GLY A 148 6.60 -9.00 -12.10
C GLY A 148 5.22 -8.97 -11.46
N THR A 149 5.07 -9.54 -10.26
CA THR A 149 3.83 -9.53 -9.47
C THR A 149 4.03 -8.87 -8.11
N SER A 150 5.15 -9.16 -7.45
CA SER A 150 5.48 -8.69 -6.10
C SER A 150 6.99 -8.50 -5.93
N PHE A 151 7.40 -8.13 -4.71
CA PHE A 151 8.79 -8.20 -4.27
C PHE A 151 8.95 -9.43 -3.39
N GLU A 152 9.85 -10.31 -3.79
CA GLU A 152 10.19 -11.54 -3.06
C GLU A 152 11.56 -11.46 -2.40
N GLU A 153 11.67 -12.05 -1.19
CA GLU A 153 12.95 -12.21 -0.52
C GLU A 153 13.70 -13.40 -1.11
N VAL A 154 14.77 -13.14 -1.83
CA VAL A 154 15.58 -14.18 -2.46
C VAL A 154 17.02 -14.17 -1.94
N ASP A 155 17.67 -15.33 -1.99
CA ASP A 155 19.10 -15.44 -1.75
C ASP A 155 19.88 -14.85 -2.93
N MET A 156 20.88 -14.03 -2.63
CA MET A 156 21.89 -13.72 -3.63
C MET A 156 22.71 -14.98 -3.89
N SER A 157 22.75 -15.43 -5.14
CA SER A 157 23.40 -16.67 -5.52
C SER A 157 24.29 -16.48 -6.76
N GLY A 158 25.11 -17.49 -7.05
CA GLY A 158 26.04 -17.48 -8.16
C GLY A 158 27.41 -16.92 -7.77
N ASP A 159 27.83 -15.85 -8.44
CA ASP A 159 29.19 -15.31 -8.31
C ASP A 159 29.42 -14.42 -7.08
N ALA A 160 28.36 -14.16 -6.30
CA ALA A 160 28.45 -13.32 -5.10
C ALA A 160 27.46 -13.75 -4.02
N THR A 161 27.76 -13.39 -2.78
CA THR A 161 26.89 -13.51 -1.62
C THR A 161 26.85 -12.20 -0.85
N ILE A 162 25.74 -11.94 -0.14
CA ILE A 162 25.58 -10.78 0.72
C ILE A 162 25.47 -11.21 2.19
N ALA A 163 26.17 -10.53 3.08
CA ALA A 163 26.07 -10.75 4.51
C ALA A 163 25.01 -9.81 5.15
N THR A 164 24.56 -10.11 6.39
CA THR A 164 23.58 -9.33 7.15
C THR A 164 23.93 -7.83 7.27
N GLY A 165 25.22 -7.49 7.27
CA GLY A 165 25.69 -6.11 7.30
C GLY A 165 25.79 -5.43 5.92
N GLY A 166 25.31 -6.08 4.84
CA GLY A 166 25.40 -5.56 3.47
C GLY A 166 26.77 -5.79 2.81
N ALA A 167 27.71 -6.47 3.46
CA ALA A 167 28.99 -6.79 2.85
C ALA A 167 28.80 -7.79 1.70
N LEU A 168 29.28 -7.42 0.51
CA LEU A 168 29.25 -8.27 -0.68
C LEU A 168 30.56 -9.05 -0.77
N THR A 169 30.47 -10.36 -0.87
CA THR A 169 31.62 -11.25 -1.07
C THR A 169 31.51 -11.94 -2.43
N LEU A 170 32.50 -11.75 -3.27
CA LEU A 170 32.63 -12.48 -4.54
C LEU A 170 33.04 -13.92 -4.31
N GLY A 171 32.46 -14.83 -5.06
CA GLY A 171 32.89 -16.22 -5.10
C GLY A 171 34.35 -16.32 -5.53
N THR A 172 35.13 -17.20 -4.86
CA THR A 172 36.53 -17.46 -5.24
C THR A 172 36.58 -18.13 -6.61
N THR A 173 37.61 -17.76 -7.39
CA THR A 173 37.97 -18.49 -8.60
C THR A 173 39.05 -19.55 -8.27
N ALA A 174 39.46 -20.33 -9.23
CA ALA A 174 40.52 -21.31 -9.05
C ALA A 174 41.92 -20.67 -8.93
N VAL A 175 42.01 -19.33 -9.02
CA VAL A 175 43.28 -18.59 -8.95
C VAL A 175 43.57 -18.20 -7.50
N SER A 176 44.76 -18.59 -7.00
CA SER A 176 45.24 -18.11 -5.71
C SER A 176 45.71 -16.68 -5.78
N ALA A 177 45.40 -15.89 -4.73
CA ALA A 177 45.89 -14.52 -4.65
C ALA A 177 47.43 -14.50 -4.58
N GLY A 178 48.05 -13.67 -5.41
CA GLY A 178 49.51 -13.58 -5.47
C GLY A 178 50.00 -12.73 -6.65
N SER A 179 51.34 -12.68 -6.79
CA SER A 179 52.00 -12.03 -7.93
C SER A 179 52.40 -13.09 -8.96
N TYR A 180 52.09 -12.80 -10.21
CA TYR A 180 52.43 -13.66 -11.35
C TYR A 180 53.29 -12.88 -12.31
N THR A 181 54.52 -13.42 -12.61
CA THR A 181 55.47 -12.78 -13.51
C THR A 181 55.29 -13.36 -14.91
N ASN A 182 55.25 -12.51 -15.96
CA ASN A 182 54.96 -12.89 -17.33
C ASN A 182 53.72 -13.82 -17.41
N ALA A 183 52.63 -13.39 -16.74
CA ALA A 183 51.49 -14.25 -16.46
C ALA A 183 50.88 -14.88 -17.71
N ASP A 184 50.69 -16.21 -17.63
CA ASP A 184 49.82 -16.97 -18.52
C ASP A 184 48.47 -17.10 -17.82
N ILE A 185 47.43 -16.54 -18.42
CA ILE A 185 46.10 -16.38 -17.80
C ILE A 185 44.98 -16.94 -18.68
N THR A 186 43.99 -17.50 -18.02
CA THR A 186 42.70 -17.84 -18.65
C THR A 186 41.59 -17.08 -17.96
N VAL A 187 40.64 -16.58 -18.70
CA VAL A 187 39.45 -15.87 -18.21
C VAL A 187 38.19 -16.60 -18.62
N ASP A 188 37.15 -16.50 -17.79
CA ASP A 188 35.80 -16.98 -18.14
C ASP A 188 35.07 -15.97 -19.02
N ALA A 189 33.82 -16.31 -19.44
CA ALA A 189 32.94 -15.44 -20.22
C ALA A 189 32.57 -14.14 -19.51
N LYS A 190 32.78 -14.03 -18.20
CA LYS A 190 32.53 -12.83 -17.39
C LYS A 190 33.80 -12.01 -17.13
N GLY A 191 34.93 -12.40 -17.72
CA GLY A 191 36.20 -11.71 -17.56
C GLY A 191 36.96 -12.03 -16.26
N ARG A 192 36.54 -13.03 -15.48
CA ARG A 192 37.23 -13.43 -14.24
C ARG A 192 38.33 -14.41 -14.56
N LEU A 193 39.46 -14.27 -13.87
CA LEU A 193 40.57 -15.22 -14.01
C LEU A 193 40.17 -16.62 -13.49
N THR A 194 40.27 -17.62 -14.33
CA THR A 194 40.06 -19.05 -13.98
C THR A 194 41.33 -19.84 -13.84
N SER A 195 42.42 -19.32 -14.43
CA SER A 195 43.76 -19.85 -14.24
C SER A 195 44.79 -18.72 -14.32
N ALA A 196 45.83 -18.80 -13.51
CA ALA A 196 46.99 -17.93 -13.60
C ALA A 196 48.24 -18.69 -13.21
N ALA A 197 49.27 -18.58 -13.99
CA ALA A 197 50.59 -19.12 -13.71
C ALA A 197 51.70 -18.12 -14.10
N SER A 198 52.82 -18.17 -13.45
CA SER A 198 53.98 -17.44 -13.91
C SER A 198 54.56 -18.13 -15.15
N GLY A 199 54.60 -17.40 -16.24
CA GLY A 199 55.15 -17.87 -17.49
C GLY A 199 56.68 -17.73 -17.53
N SER A 200 57.26 -18.22 -18.58
CA SER A 200 58.71 -18.08 -18.82
C SER A 200 59.05 -16.63 -19.20
N ALA A 201 60.15 -16.15 -18.71
CA ALA A 201 60.69 -14.87 -19.19
C ALA A 201 61.01 -15.01 -20.69
N GLY A 202 60.47 -14.09 -21.48
CA GLY A 202 60.90 -14.00 -22.88
C GLY A 202 62.41 -13.77 -22.97
N ALA A 203 62.98 -14.12 -24.11
CA ALA A 203 64.40 -13.84 -24.36
C ALA A 203 64.71 -12.35 -24.10
N SER A 204 65.75 -12.07 -23.33
CA SER A 204 66.18 -10.71 -23.13
C SER A 204 66.47 -10.05 -24.47
N GLN A 205 66.26 -8.73 -24.60
CA GLN A 205 66.57 -8.01 -25.82
C GLN A 205 68.05 -8.26 -26.23
N GLY A 206 68.96 -8.35 -25.25
CA GLY A 206 70.35 -8.67 -25.52
C GLY A 206 70.58 -10.02 -26.13
N PHE A 207 69.82 -11.07 -25.69
CA PHE A 207 69.87 -12.41 -26.27
C PHE A 207 69.28 -12.44 -27.68
N ALA A 208 68.16 -11.73 -27.89
CA ALA A 208 67.52 -11.64 -29.21
C ALA A 208 68.42 -10.94 -30.23
N VAL A 209 69.08 -9.85 -29.82
CA VAL A 209 70.05 -9.13 -30.66
C VAL A 209 71.29 -9.99 -30.94
N ALA A 210 71.80 -10.73 -29.92
CA ALA A 210 72.94 -11.64 -30.11
C ALA A 210 72.64 -12.75 -31.13
N MET A 211 71.42 -13.29 -31.09
CA MET A 211 70.96 -14.30 -32.06
C MET A 211 70.79 -13.70 -33.47
N ALA A 212 70.31 -12.50 -33.57
CA ALA A 212 70.13 -11.78 -34.88
C ALA A 212 71.44 -11.38 -35.52
N VAL A 213 72.53 -11.16 -34.73
CA VAL A 213 73.87 -10.83 -35.22
C VAL A 213 74.63 -12.09 -35.59
N ALA A 214 74.29 -13.26 -35.04
CA ALA A 214 75.01 -14.55 -35.28
C ALA A 214 74.46 -15.28 -36.51
N LEU A 215 73.46 -14.80 -37.20
CA LEU A 215 72.92 -15.27 -38.47
C LEU A 215 73.38 -14.40 -39.63
#